data_f75f15b09e3845ad9f4316c531435550
#
_entry.id   f75f15b09e3845ad9f4316c531435550
#
_cell.length_a   1.000
_cell.length_b   1.000
_cell.length_c   1.000
_cell.angle_alpha   90.00
_cell.angle_beta   90.00
_cell.angle_gamma   90.00
#
_symmetry.space_group_name_H-M   'P 1'
#
loop_
_entity.id
_entity.type
_entity.pdbx_description
1 polymer ?
#
loop_
_entity_poly.entity_id
_entity_poly.type
_entity_poly.pdbx_seq_one_letter_code
_entity_poly.pdbx_strand_id
1 'polypeptide(L)'
;KESHNSLSKTEQNQKIKDSVDKVDNIDEATFTNEITQETNMVNTKKVEGRRKEFLDILDNIQKELDTSPEKKESDTGVTIAMRSYYGKAYDMYDKELNNIYDLLLSPEIMENLQTEQINWIEQKEATADKEALQYKGGTFEPVAYVSSLYGTTKERCYDLVNNYMTD
;
A
#
# COMPACT_ATOMS: atom_id res chain seq x y z
N LYS A 1 -19.06 -18.16 9.72
CA LYS A 1 -18.93 -17.73 8.30
C LYS A 1 -18.78 -16.21 8.33
N GLU A 2 -17.59 -15.74 8.58
CA GLU A 2 -17.27 -14.33 8.46
C GLU A 2 -16.85 -14.06 7.01
N SER A 3 -17.67 -13.25 6.36
CA SER A 3 -17.44 -12.74 5.02
C SER A 3 -16.34 -11.68 5.10
N HIS A 4 -15.11 -12.04 4.76
CA HIS A 4 -14.03 -11.08 4.62
C HIS A 4 -14.22 -10.28 3.35
N ASN A 5 -14.72 -9.06 3.53
CA ASN A 5 -14.93 -8.10 2.47
C ASN A 5 -13.59 -7.39 2.19
N SER A 6 -12.88 -7.83 1.18
CA SER A 6 -11.76 -7.07 0.60
C SER A 6 -12.36 -5.83 -0.05
N LEU A 7 -12.01 -4.65 0.44
CA LEU A 7 -12.48 -3.39 -0.12
C LEU A 7 -12.01 -3.26 -1.57
N SER A 8 -12.94 -2.95 -2.47
CA SER A 8 -12.60 -2.69 -3.86
C SER A 8 -11.77 -1.41 -4.00
N LYS A 9 -11.05 -1.28 -5.10
CA LYS A 9 -10.29 -0.07 -5.47
C LYS A 9 -11.12 1.22 -5.34
N THR A 10 -12.40 1.13 -5.66
CA THR A 10 -13.37 2.22 -5.56
C THR A 10 -13.63 2.61 -4.11
N GLU A 11 -13.68 1.64 -3.20
CA GLU A 11 -13.90 1.87 -1.76
C GLU A 11 -12.67 2.44 -1.08
N GLN A 12 -11.46 2.06 -1.50
CA GLN A 12 -10.20 2.68 -1.03
C GLN A 12 -10.12 4.15 -1.45
N ASN A 13 -10.42 4.44 -2.71
CA ASN A 13 -10.46 5.80 -3.22
C ASN A 13 -11.57 6.64 -2.55
N GLN A 14 -12.70 6.02 -2.23
CA GLN A 14 -13.79 6.69 -1.54
C GLN A 14 -13.43 7.00 -0.08
N LYS A 15 -12.80 6.07 0.66
CA LYS A 15 -12.29 6.32 2.02
C LYS A 15 -11.29 7.48 2.05
N ILE A 16 -10.42 7.57 1.04
CA ILE A 16 -9.45 8.66 0.90
C ILE A 16 -10.18 9.98 0.63
N LYS A 17 -11.15 10.00 -0.28
CA LYS A 17 -11.97 11.20 -0.58
C LYS A 17 -12.80 11.66 0.62
N ASP A 18 -13.45 10.74 1.32
CA ASP A 18 -14.26 11.05 2.51
C ASP A 18 -13.40 11.62 3.65
N SER A 19 -12.09 11.30 3.67
CA SER A 19 -11.12 11.90 4.58
C SER A 19 -10.73 13.33 4.15
N VAL A 20 -10.68 13.61 2.84
CA VAL A 20 -10.42 14.94 2.27
C VAL A 20 -11.56 15.91 2.62
N ASP A 21 -12.82 15.51 2.41
CA ASP A 21 -13.99 16.36 2.61
C ASP A 21 -14.20 16.78 4.08
N LYS A 22 -13.54 16.10 5.03
CA LYS A 22 -13.57 16.46 6.45
C LYS A 22 -12.53 17.51 6.87
N VAL A 23 -11.53 17.76 6.03
CA VAL A 23 -10.42 18.69 6.35
C VAL A 23 -10.64 20.10 5.77
N ASP A 24 -11.51 20.24 4.75
CA ASP A 24 -11.76 21.53 4.06
C ASP A 24 -12.56 22.57 4.85
N ASN A 25 -12.74 22.39 6.16
CA ASN A 25 -13.45 23.33 7.04
C ASN A 25 -12.53 24.03 8.05
N ILE A 26 -11.32 24.41 7.62
CA ILE A 26 -10.43 25.28 8.42
C ILE A 26 -10.25 26.60 7.67
N ASP A 27 -10.72 27.66 8.30
CA ASP A 27 -10.72 29.06 7.83
C ASP A 27 -9.35 29.52 7.31
N GLU A 28 -9.42 30.09 6.12
CA GLU A 28 -8.37 30.83 5.44
C GLU A 28 -8.13 32.18 6.13
N ALA A 29 -7.29 32.20 7.17
CA ALA A 29 -6.76 33.49 7.67
C ALA A 29 -5.39 33.30 8.35
N THR A 30 -4.41 33.91 7.75
CA THR A 30 -3.05 34.26 8.20
C THR A 30 -1.90 33.49 7.55
N PHE A 31 -1.62 33.89 6.30
CA PHE A 31 -0.32 33.65 5.70
C PHE A 31 0.41 35.00 5.54
N THR A 32 1.28 35.36 6.46
CA THR A 32 2.36 36.32 6.20
C THR A 32 3.60 35.99 7.04
N ASN A 33 4.65 35.62 6.30
CA ASN A 33 6.09 35.84 6.54
C ASN A 33 6.69 35.50 7.90
N GLU A 34 7.51 34.41 7.88
CA GLU A 34 8.93 34.56 8.22
C GLU A 34 9.72 33.35 7.70
N ILE A 35 10.54 33.59 6.69
CA ILE A 35 11.56 32.65 6.24
C ILE A 35 12.69 32.70 7.27
N THR A 36 12.72 31.74 8.16
CA THR A 36 13.93 31.37 8.88
C THR A 36 14.19 29.89 8.65
N GLN A 37 15.36 29.62 8.11
CA GLN A 37 15.89 28.28 7.92
C GLN A 37 16.03 27.59 9.30
N GLU A 38 15.03 26.86 9.68
CA GLU A 38 15.17 25.75 10.62
C GLU A 38 14.73 24.49 9.88
N THR A 39 15.62 23.53 9.86
CA THR A 39 15.33 22.14 9.48
C THR A 39 14.13 21.68 10.31
N ASN A 40 12.95 21.88 9.80
CA ASN A 40 11.74 21.30 10.37
C ASN A 40 11.86 19.78 10.24
N MET A 41 12.39 19.14 11.29
CA MET A 41 12.02 17.78 11.62
C MET A 41 10.50 17.84 11.86
N VAL A 42 9.74 17.60 10.83
CA VAL A 42 8.29 17.37 10.95
C VAL A 42 8.14 16.24 11.95
N ASN A 43 7.73 16.57 13.16
CA ASN A 43 7.45 15.61 14.21
C ASN A 43 6.15 14.88 13.84
N THR A 44 6.24 14.00 12.83
CA THR A 44 5.12 13.21 12.35
C THR A 44 4.70 12.29 13.49
N LYS A 45 3.49 12.47 14.00
CA LYS A 45 2.93 11.56 14.99
C LYS A 45 2.96 10.14 14.45
N LYS A 46 3.33 9.19 15.31
CA LYS A 46 3.42 7.78 14.98
C LYS A 46 2.52 6.96 15.89
N VAL A 47 2.12 5.80 15.41
CA VAL A 47 1.46 4.78 16.24
C VAL A 47 2.53 4.08 17.09
N GLU A 48 2.37 4.16 18.40
CA GLU A 48 3.37 3.62 19.34
C GLU A 48 3.18 2.13 19.61
N GLY A 49 4.29 1.42 19.73
CA GLY A 49 4.33 0.04 20.21
C GLY A 49 3.79 -1.02 19.25
N ARG A 50 3.58 -0.69 17.98
CA ARG A 50 2.95 -1.61 17.03
C ARG A 50 3.86 -2.06 15.87
N ARG A 51 5.02 -1.43 15.68
CA ARG A 51 5.88 -1.72 14.52
C ARG A 51 6.30 -3.18 14.44
N LYS A 52 6.81 -3.74 15.52
CA LYS A 52 7.24 -5.15 15.54
C LYS A 52 6.12 -6.11 15.20
N GLU A 53 4.92 -5.91 15.77
CA GLU A 53 3.75 -6.73 15.48
C GLU A 53 3.44 -6.78 13.98
N PHE A 54 3.38 -5.61 13.34
CA PHE A 54 3.04 -5.53 11.91
C PHE A 54 4.16 -6.04 11.01
N LEU A 55 5.43 -5.83 11.37
CA LEU A 55 6.55 -6.46 10.65
C LEU A 55 6.47 -7.99 10.72
N ASP A 56 6.16 -8.56 11.88
CA ASP A 56 5.98 -10.01 12.05
C ASP A 56 4.80 -10.54 11.20
N ILE A 57 3.69 -9.79 11.11
CA ILE A 57 2.56 -10.13 10.23
C ILE A 57 3.00 -10.15 8.77
N LEU A 58 3.70 -9.11 8.29
CA LEU A 58 4.18 -9.02 6.91
C LEU A 58 5.16 -10.15 6.59
N ASP A 59 6.09 -10.45 7.48
CA ASP A 59 7.04 -11.54 7.32
C ASP A 59 6.36 -12.91 7.28
N ASN A 60 5.28 -13.09 8.06
CA ASN A 60 4.49 -14.33 8.05
C ASN A 60 3.71 -14.48 6.74
N ILE A 61 3.18 -13.40 6.16
CA ILE A 61 2.54 -13.42 4.84
C ILE A 61 3.55 -13.95 3.81
N GLN A 62 4.78 -13.45 3.82
CA GLN A 62 5.81 -13.90 2.88
C GLN A 62 6.19 -15.37 3.09
N LYS A 63 6.30 -15.83 4.32
CA LYS A 63 6.57 -17.25 4.63
C LYS A 63 5.45 -18.16 4.13
N GLU A 64 4.20 -17.75 4.31
CA GLU A 64 3.05 -18.50 3.81
C GLU A 64 3.09 -18.60 2.28
N LEU A 65 3.37 -17.49 1.60
CA LEU A 65 3.49 -17.46 0.14
C LEU A 65 4.64 -18.34 -0.36
N ASP A 66 5.82 -18.25 0.25
CA ASP A 66 7.02 -18.98 -0.16
C ASP A 66 6.87 -20.51 -0.01
N THR A 67 6.03 -20.97 0.91
CA THR A 67 5.77 -22.39 1.18
C THR A 67 4.48 -22.90 0.56
N SER A 68 3.72 -22.03 -0.14
CA SER A 68 2.43 -22.41 -0.73
C SER A 68 2.57 -23.38 -1.91
N PRO A 69 1.57 -24.24 -2.14
CA PRO A 69 1.50 -25.06 -3.35
C PRO A 69 1.53 -24.22 -4.63
N GLU A 70 0.86 -23.08 -4.64
CA GLU A 70 0.81 -22.14 -5.77
C GLU A 70 2.21 -21.61 -6.13
N LYS A 71 3.09 -21.42 -5.14
CA LYS A 71 4.49 -21.04 -5.39
C LYS A 71 5.21 -22.12 -6.18
N LYS A 72 5.04 -23.38 -5.80
CA LYS A 72 5.65 -24.51 -6.49
C LYS A 72 5.18 -24.63 -7.93
N GLU A 73 3.88 -24.43 -8.16
CA GLU A 73 3.32 -24.44 -9.52
C GLU A 73 3.83 -23.25 -10.34
N SER A 74 3.89 -22.06 -9.75
CA SER A 74 4.44 -20.86 -10.37
C SER A 74 5.90 -21.05 -10.80
N ASP A 75 6.70 -21.72 -9.98
CA ASP A 75 8.13 -21.96 -10.25
C ASP A 75 8.37 -22.89 -11.45
N THR A 76 7.35 -23.59 -11.93
CA THR A 76 7.43 -24.36 -13.18
C THR A 76 7.48 -23.50 -14.44
N GLY A 77 7.18 -22.19 -14.31
CA GLY A 77 7.19 -21.24 -15.42
C GLY A 77 5.90 -21.24 -16.27
N VAL A 78 4.86 -21.94 -15.84
CA VAL A 78 3.56 -21.90 -16.52
C VAL A 78 2.86 -20.56 -16.20
N THR A 79 2.57 -19.77 -17.23
CA THR A 79 2.06 -18.39 -17.06
C THR A 79 0.75 -18.28 -16.29
N ILE A 80 -0.17 -19.25 -16.46
CA ILE A 80 -1.41 -19.29 -15.67
C ILE A 80 -1.12 -19.50 -14.19
N ALA A 81 -0.20 -20.41 -13.84
CA ALA A 81 0.19 -20.66 -12.47
C ALA A 81 0.92 -19.44 -11.86
N MET A 82 1.79 -18.80 -12.62
CA MET A 82 2.48 -17.57 -12.21
C MET A 82 1.47 -16.45 -11.93
N ARG A 83 0.52 -16.23 -12.83
CA ARG A 83 -0.54 -15.24 -12.64
C ARG A 83 -1.38 -15.51 -11.40
N SER A 84 -1.74 -16.75 -11.15
CA SER A 84 -2.50 -17.17 -9.97
C SER A 84 -1.74 -16.90 -8.67
N TYR A 85 -0.45 -17.27 -8.63
CA TYR A 85 0.41 -17.03 -7.47
C TYR A 85 0.58 -15.54 -7.16
N TYR A 86 0.95 -14.73 -8.16
CA TYR A 86 1.14 -13.29 -7.96
C TYR A 86 -0.17 -12.57 -7.65
N GLY A 87 -1.30 -13.03 -8.19
CA GLY A 87 -2.62 -12.54 -7.83
C GLY A 87 -2.95 -12.78 -6.36
N LYS A 88 -2.71 -14.00 -5.85
CA LYS A 88 -2.86 -14.33 -4.43
C LYS A 88 -1.93 -13.50 -3.55
N ALA A 89 -0.67 -13.38 -3.94
CA ALA A 89 0.32 -12.58 -3.21
C ALA A 89 -0.09 -11.10 -3.12
N TYR A 90 -0.52 -10.53 -4.23
CA TYR A 90 -1.06 -9.16 -4.26
C TYR A 90 -2.25 -9.00 -3.33
N ASP A 91 -3.23 -9.88 -3.39
CA ASP A 91 -4.44 -9.81 -2.55
C ASP A 91 -4.12 -9.86 -1.06
N MET A 92 -3.16 -10.69 -0.65
CA MET A 92 -2.74 -10.82 0.76
C MET A 92 -2.08 -9.54 1.27
N TYR A 93 -1.16 -8.95 0.50
CA TYR A 93 -0.53 -7.69 0.89
C TYR A 93 -1.45 -6.49 0.76
N ASP A 94 -2.34 -6.46 -0.21
CA ASP A 94 -3.34 -5.39 -0.36
C ASP A 94 -4.32 -5.37 0.83
N LYS A 95 -4.74 -6.54 1.29
CA LYS A 95 -5.55 -6.67 2.50
C LYS A 95 -4.81 -6.14 3.73
N GLU A 96 -3.54 -6.50 3.88
CA GLU A 96 -2.74 -6.03 5.01
C GLU A 96 -2.44 -4.54 4.91
N LEU A 97 -2.21 -4.00 3.71
CA LEU A 97 -2.09 -2.56 3.49
C LEU A 97 -3.31 -1.80 4.01
N ASN A 98 -4.52 -2.32 3.75
CA ASN A 98 -5.75 -1.73 4.27
C ASN A 98 -5.82 -1.78 5.80
N ASN A 99 -5.39 -2.87 6.43
CA ASN A 99 -5.34 -2.98 7.89
C ASN A 99 -4.36 -1.96 8.49
N ILE A 100 -3.18 -1.81 7.88
CA ILE A 100 -2.18 -0.82 8.29
C ILE A 100 -2.75 0.59 8.13
N TYR A 101 -3.33 0.90 6.97
CA TYR A 101 -3.90 2.21 6.68
C TYR A 101 -5.03 2.59 7.64
N ASP A 102 -5.92 1.65 7.97
CA ASP A 102 -7.00 1.88 8.94
C ASP A 102 -6.47 2.28 10.33
N LEU A 103 -5.31 1.78 10.72
CA LEU A 103 -4.66 2.15 11.98
C LEU A 103 -4.04 3.57 11.93
N LEU A 104 -3.72 4.06 10.75
CA LEU A 104 -3.07 5.34 10.52
C LEU A 104 -4.06 6.51 10.28
N LEU A 105 -5.37 6.29 10.44
CA LEU A 105 -6.43 7.28 10.16
C LEU A 105 -6.57 8.40 11.20
N SER A 106 -5.56 8.66 12.04
CA SER A 106 -5.60 9.84 12.91
C SER A 106 -5.37 11.13 12.12
N PRO A 107 -6.00 12.27 12.48
CA PRO A 107 -5.84 13.52 11.75
C PRO A 107 -4.39 13.96 11.62
N GLU A 108 -3.59 13.76 12.66
CA GLU A 108 -2.18 14.19 12.71
C GLU A 108 -1.28 13.38 11.78
N ILE A 109 -1.59 12.10 11.56
CA ILE A 109 -0.88 11.26 10.60
C ILE A 109 -1.37 11.57 9.19
N MET A 110 -2.69 11.73 9.01
CA MET A 110 -3.31 11.94 7.70
C MET A 110 -2.92 13.27 7.06
N GLU A 111 -2.55 14.28 7.83
CA GLU A 111 -2.04 15.55 7.30
C GLU A 111 -0.90 15.35 6.28
N ASN A 112 -0.02 14.40 6.54
CA ASN A 112 1.10 14.08 5.66
C ASN A 112 0.83 12.86 4.76
N LEU A 113 0.19 11.84 5.31
CA LEU A 113 0.03 10.55 4.65
C LEU A 113 -0.97 10.58 3.49
N GLN A 114 -1.99 11.43 3.55
CA GLN A 114 -3.06 11.43 2.57
C GLN A 114 -2.57 11.69 1.15
N THR A 115 -1.84 12.78 0.93
CA THR A 115 -1.27 13.12 -0.38
C THR A 115 -0.27 12.06 -0.84
N GLU A 116 0.57 11.59 0.07
CA GLU A 116 1.54 10.54 -0.19
C GLU A 116 0.85 9.26 -0.66
N GLN A 117 -0.25 8.86 -0.02
CA GLN A 117 -0.98 7.65 -0.38
C GLN A 117 -1.72 7.77 -1.71
N ILE A 118 -2.30 8.92 -2.02
CA ILE A 118 -2.92 9.18 -3.33
C ILE A 118 -1.87 9.06 -4.44
N ASN A 119 -0.73 9.71 -4.29
CA ASN A 119 0.36 9.63 -5.26
C ASN A 119 0.88 8.20 -5.41
N TRP A 120 0.98 7.45 -4.32
CA TRP A 120 1.41 6.06 -4.37
C TRP A 120 0.45 5.18 -5.18
N ILE A 121 -0.88 5.35 -5.01
CA ILE A 121 -1.89 4.59 -5.76
C ILE A 121 -1.75 4.83 -7.26
N GLU A 122 -1.58 6.09 -7.68
CA GLU A 122 -1.39 6.45 -9.08
C GLU A 122 -0.10 5.85 -9.65
N GLN A 123 1.00 5.95 -8.91
CA GLN A 123 2.29 5.41 -9.32
C GLN A 123 2.32 3.89 -9.38
N LYS A 124 1.64 3.21 -8.46
CA LYS A 124 1.51 1.75 -8.45
C LYS A 124 0.95 1.22 -9.77
N GLU A 125 -0.13 1.83 -10.24
CA GLU A 125 -0.80 1.43 -11.48
C GLU A 125 0.03 1.78 -12.72
N ALA A 126 0.56 3.00 -12.76
CA ALA A 126 1.43 3.42 -13.87
C ALA A 126 2.68 2.54 -13.99
N THR A 127 3.26 2.13 -12.86
CA THR A 127 4.41 1.21 -12.84
C THR A 127 4.01 -0.17 -13.36
N ALA A 128 2.87 -0.71 -12.93
CA ALA A 128 2.38 -2.01 -13.39
C ALA A 128 2.08 -2.01 -14.91
N ASP A 129 1.47 -0.95 -15.41
CA ASP A 129 1.22 -0.76 -16.85
C ASP A 129 2.52 -0.72 -17.64
N LYS A 130 3.52 -0.01 -17.15
CA LYS A 130 4.85 0.09 -17.79
C LYS A 130 5.57 -1.26 -17.81
N GLU A 131 5.53 -2.02 -16.73
CA GLU A 131 6.11 -3.36 -16.66
C GLU A 131 5.41 -4.32 -17.63
N ALA A 132 4.08 -4.29 -17.68
CA ALA A 132 3.29 -5.13 -18.57
C ALA A 132 3.51 -4.81 -20.05
N LEU A 133 3.73 -3.53 -20.37
CA LEU A 133 3.91 -3.05 -21.75
C LEU A 133 5.09 -3.74 -22.46
N GLN A 134 6.12 -4.15 -21.72
CA GLN A 134 7.27 -4.89 -22.27
C GLN A 134 6.89 -6.24 -22.86
N TYR A 135 5.75 -6.79 -22.45
CA TYR A 135 5.22 -8.10 -22.83
C TYR A 135 3.92 -8.01 -23.62
N LYS A 136 3.63 -6.84 -24.19
CA LYS A 136 2.36 -6.53 -24.86
C LYS A 136 1.96 -7.58 -25.89
N GLY A 137 0.75 -8.11 -25.75
CA GLY A 137 0.18 -9.14 -26.62
C GLY A 137 0.63 -10.56 -26.29
N GLY A 138 1.55 -10.75 -25.36
CA GLY A 138 2.00 -12.07 -24.91
C GLY A 138 1.27 -12.58 -23.68
N THR A 139 1.40 -13.87 -23.40
CA THR A 139 0.79 -14.52 -22.22
C THR A 139 1.41 -14.05 -20.90
N PHE A 140 2.60 -13.47 -20.93
CA PHE A 140 3.29 -12.95 -19.76
C PHE A 140 2.86 -11.52 -19.39
N GLU A 141 2.19 -10.79 -20.27
CA GLU A 141 1.72 -9.43 -20.00
C GLU A 141 0.90 -9.34 -18.69
N PRO A 142 -0.16 -10.14 -18.45
CA PRO A 142 -0.89 -10.10 -17.20
C PRO A 142 -0.09 -10.59 -15.99
N VAL A 143 0.90 -11.45 -16.18
CA VAL A 143 1.82 -11.88 -15.11
C VAL A 143 2.69 -10.70 -14.67
N ALA A 144 3.30 -9.99 -15.61
CA ALA A 144 4.14 -8.82 -15.34
C ALA A 144 3.34 -7.73 -14.62
N TYR A 145 2.10 -7.48 -15.03
CA TYR A 145 1.21 -6.52 -14.39
C TYR A 145 0.95 -6.86 -12.92
N VAL A 146 0.47 -8.05 -12.63
CA VAL A 146 0.12 -8.45 -11.26
C VAL A 146 1.34 -8.65 -10.38
N SER A 147 2.47 -9.10 -10.93
CA SER A 147 3.75 -9.18 -10.21
C SER A 147 4.23 -7.80 -9.77
N SER A 148 4.09 -6.79 -10.62
CA SER A 148 4.40 -5.40 -10.27
C SER A 148 3.50 -4.88 -9.15
N LEU A 149 2.19 -5.12 -9.22
CA LEU A 149 1.25 -4.75 -8.16
C LEU A 149 1.62 -5.39 -6.82
N TYR A 150 1.96 -6.67 -6.83
CA TYR A 150 2.42 -7.40 -5.66
C TYR A 150 3.67 -6.76 -5.05
N GLY A 151 4.71 -6.53 -5.84
CA GLY A 151 5.98 -5.97 -5.37
C GLY A 151 5.83 -4.59 -4.76
N THR A 152 5.15 -3.68 -5.46
CA THR A 152 4.94 -2.30 -4.98
C THR A 152 4.06 -2.23 -3.74
N THR A 153 3.03 -3.07 -3.65
CA THR A 153 2.14 -3.13 -2.48
C THR A 153 2.84 -3.70 -1.26
N LYS A 154 3.64 -4.75 -1.43
CA LYS A 154 4.49 -5.30 -0.37
C LYS A 154 5.44 -4.23 0.18
N GLU A 155 6.19 -3.55 -0.68
CA GLU A 155 7.09 -2.45 -0.28
C GLU A 155 6.33 -1.37 0.51
N ARG A 156 5.14 -0.98 0.02
CA ARG A 156 4.34 0.06 0.69
C ARG A 156 3.93 -0.34 2.11
N CYS A 157 3.57 -1.60 2.34
CA CYS A 157 3.26 -2.10 3.67
C CYS A 157 4.43 -1.88 4.63
N TYR A 158 5.64 -2.29 4.24
CA TYR A 158 6.84 -2.09 5.06
C TYR A 158 7.17 -0.61 5.26
N ASP A 159 7.05 0.21 4.23
CA ASP A 159 7.30 1.65 4.31
C ASP A 159 6.36 2.33 5.32
N LEU A 160 5.07 2.04 5.26
CA LEU A 160 4.11 2.60 6.20
C LEU A 160 4.38 2.17 7.65
N VAL A 161 4.68 0.89 7.87
CA VAL A 161 4.99 0.38 9.20
C VAL A 161 6.27 1.02 9.75
N ASN A 162 7.33 1.11 8.95
CA ASN A 162 8.60 1.68 9.38
C ASN A 162 8.53 3.19 9.59
N ASN A 163 7.76 3.91 8.77
CA ASN A 163 7.70 5.37 8.83
C ASN A 163 6.69 5.89 9.86
N TYR A 164 5.60 5.17 10.08
CA TYR A 164 4.47 5.65 10.88
C TYR A 164 4.20 4.85 12.17
N MET A 165 5.01 3.85 12.48
CA MET A 165 4.91 3.09 13.73
C MET A 165 6.24 3.08 14.48
N THR A 166 6.18 2.89 15.80
CA THR A 166 7.35 2.67 16.67
C THR A 166 7.26 1.32 17.36
N ASP A 167 8.38 0.88 17.95
CA ASP A 167 8.43 -0.33 18.79
C ASP A 167 7.75 -0.11 20.12
#